data_171fc879b96b37b0bc660be755508ae8
#
_entry.id   171fc879b96b37b0bc660be755508ae8
#
_cell.length_a   1.000
_cell.length_b   1.000
_cell.length_c   1.000
_cell.angle_alpha   90.00
_cell.angle_beta   90.00
_cell.angle_gamma   90.00
#
_symmetry.space_group_name_H-M   'P 1'
#
loop_
_entity.id
_entity.type
_entity.pdbx_description
1 polymer ?
#
loop_
_entity_poly.entity_id
_entity_poly.type
_entity_poly.pdbx_seq_one_letter_code
_entity_poly.pdbx_strand_id
1 'polypeptide(L)'
;LHEETYLMSAKPKDIPNPILSAKVGNEEAVIAGNTITIAYKTGMNVNAMVFDIELVPGASLKSPENKTFDLEFADGTLVVTFGGTDYTYVVKQTGYTDPLLSQGWTDETGSFGTLPKYIKVYKTTKLNGVDNNIAYIAIMGPQSTMGVVGNGSDLKTIQELESLDGSWNVYLVGVSSAGTAVQTIIRDGQFVQDPHAINSFATIGQDNNGAYKMAWSQKFDGKLYAFPFRNGSSFTARVQGDGTVWDAKTAVSGIPMVLWDGNILTEAQTICNDGSNSGWYAGNPAYARAAVGVTAQGKVFAFCGQQVEGSVGVSMLDLAKVMKELGCVSAMSFEGSSSPNMRINKHETVLNSKVASGDAEKAMQCALVFK
;
A
#
# COMPACT_ATOMS: atom_id res chain seq x y z
N LEU A 1 61.87 39.19 -12.38
CA LEU A 1 61.27 37.86 -12.56
C LEU A 1 59.79 37.95 -12.13
N HIS A 2 58.90 38.03 -13.11
CA HIS A 2 57.48 37.89 -12.89
C HIS A 2 57.11 36.37 -12.93
N GLU A 3 56.69 35.82 -11.83
CA GLU A 3 55.98 34.49 -11.80
C GLU A 3 54.58 34.75 -12.29
N GLU A 4 54.27 34.39 -13.53
CA GLU A 4 52.89 34.23 -13.99
C GLU A 4 52.37 32.87 -13.52
N THR A 5 51.50 32.91 -12.52
CA THR A 5 50.74 31.73 -12.07
C THR A 5 49.65 31.48 -13.09
N TYR A 6 49.83 30.52 -13.99
CA TYR A 6 48.76 30.04 -14.86
C TYR A 6 47.79 29.19 -14.06
N LEU A 7 46.66 29.76 -13.66
CA LEU A 7 45.49 29.02 -13.25
C LEU A 7 44.91 28.35 -14.49
N MET A 8 45.25 27.06 -14.70
CA MET A 8 44.54 26.23 -15.66
C MET A 8 43.15 25.94 -15.08
N SER A 9 42.18 26.77 -15.41
CA SER A 9 40.79 26.41 -15.20
C SER A 9 40.40 25.41 -16.29
N ALA A 10 40.36 24.11 -15.94
CA ALA A 10 39.71 23.12 -16.81
C ALA A 10 38.26 23.59 -17.02
N LYS A 11 37.89 23.82 -18.27
CA LYS A 11 36.50 24.20 -18.57
C LYS A 11 35.61 23.02 -18.21
N PRO A 12 34.43 23.23 -17.61
CA PRO A 12 33.49 22.16 -17.22
C PRO A 12 33.18 21.17 -18.36
N LYS A 13 33.39 21.60 -19.60
CA LYS A 13 33.14 20.80 -20.81
C LYS A 13 34.12 19.63 -21.00
N ASP A 14 35.26 19.64 -20.30
CA ASP A 14 36.30 18.61 -20.42
C ASP A 14 36.17 17.48 -19.38
N ILE A 15 35.21 17.58 -18.46
CA ILE A 15 34.90 16.51 -17.50
C ILE A 15 33.67 15.74 -18.01
N PRO A 16 33.88 14.53 -18.55
CA PRO A 16 32.81 13.78 -19.20
C PRO A 16 31.74 13.30 -18.23
N ASN A 17 32.04 13.27 -16.91
CA ASN A 17 31.10 12.79 -15.88
C ASN A 17 31.50 13.38 -14.51
N PRO A 18 30.61 14.17 -13.84
CA PRO A 18 30.85 14.68 -12.49
C PRO A 18 30.76 13.60 -11.37
N ILE A 19 30.41 12.36 -11.70
CA ILE A 19 30.40 11.23 -10.76
C ILE A 19 31.62 10.35 -11.01
N LEU A 20 32.46 10.17 -9.99
CA LEU A 20 33.66 9.32 -10.03
C LEU A 20 33.30 7.86 -9.81
N SER A 21 32.48 7.59 -8.80
CA SER A 21 32.02 6.26 -8.45
C SER A 21 30.64 6.27 -7.81
N ALA A 22 29.94 5.15 -7.87
CA ALA A 22 28.69 4.91 -7.16
C ALA A 22 28.64 3.44 -6.73
N LYS A 23 28.18 3.15 -5.50
CA LYS A 23 28.06 1.79 -4.98
C LYS A 23 26.90 1.67 -4.00
N VAL A 24 26.40 0.45 -3.79
CA VAL A 24 25.43 0.10 -2.76
C VAL A 24 26.05 -0.95 -1.85
N GLY A 25 26.36 -0.58 -0.62
CA GLY A 25 27.17 -1.40 0.26
C GLY A 25 28.56 -1.64 -0.35
N ASN A 26 28.90 -2.90 -0.64
CA ASN A 26 30.16 -3.30 -1.26
C ASN A 26 30.07 -3.53 -2.78
N GLU A 27 28.90 -3.38 -3.39
CA GLU A 27 28.70 -3.63 -4.82
C GLU A 27 28.85 -2.32 -5.62
N GLU A 28 29.76 -2.34 -6.59
CA GLU A 28 30.00 -1.21 -7.48
C GLU A 28 28.90 -1.09 -8.54
N ALA A 29 28.44 0.13 -8.79
CA ALA A 29 27.54 0.42 -9.89
C ALA A 29 28.33 0.78 -11.16
N VAL A 30 27.80 0.37 -12.31
CA VAL A 30 28.34 0.77 -13.61
C VAL A 30 27.79 2.11 -14.01
N ILE A 31 28.67 3.07 -14.28
CA ILE A 31 28.32 4.41 -14.77
C ILE A 31 28.62 4.46 -16.26
N ALA A 32 27.57 4.60 -17.08
CA ALA A 32 27.69 4.68 -18.54
C ALA A 32 26.88 5.86 -19.06
N GLY A 33 27.57 6.91 -19.51
CA GLY A 33 26.94 8.17 -19.91
C GLY A 33 26.15 8.78 -18.74
N ASN A 34 24.86 8.95 -18.93
CA ASN A 34 23.93 9.46 -17.91
C ASN A 34 23.14 8.35 -17.19
N THR A 35 23.65 7.13 -17.16
CA THR A 35 23.00 5.98 -16.50
C THR A 35 23.92 5.36 -15.46
N ILE A 36 23.37 5.13 -14.27
CA ILE A 36 24.02 4.42 -13.16
C ILE A 36 23.26 3.12 -12.97
N THR A 37 23.93 1.98 -13.17
CA THR A 37 23.30 0.66 -13.09
C THR A 37 23.93 -0.15 -11.97
N ILE A 38 23.14 -0.62 -11.00
CA ILE A 38 23.57 -1.53 -9.95
C ILE A 38 23.04 -2.94 -10.22
N ALA A 39 23.89 -3.95 -10.11
CA ALA A 39 23.47 -5.34 -10.14
C ALA A 39 22.87 -5.72 -8.79
N TYR A 40 21.61 -6.15 -8.78
CA TYR A 40 20.96 -6.64 -7.57
C TYR A 40 21.68 -7.86 -6.99
N LYS A 41 21.88 -7.85 -5.69
CA LYS A 41 22.33 -9.02 -4.91
C LYS A 41 21.33 -9.37 -3.84
N THR A 42 21.18 -10.64 -3.58
CA THR A 42 20.31 -11.14 -2.51
C THR A 42 20.61 -10.43 -1.19
N GLY A 43 19.58 -9.88 -0.56
CA GLY A 43 19.70 -9.12 0.67
C GLY A 43 19.76 -7.60 0.50
N MET A 44 19.88 -7.08 -0.74
CA MET A 44 19.71 -5.66 -0.98
C MET A 44 18.24 -5.26 -0.81
N ASN A 45 18.00 -4.13 -0.16
CA ASN A 45 16.68 -3.56 -0.06
C ASN A 45 16.36 -2.74 -1.32
N VAL A 46 15.74 -3.39 -2.32
CA VAL A 46 15.43 -2.76 -3.61
C VAL A 46 14.50 -1.56 -3.49
N ASN A 47 13.70 -1.49 -2.42
CA ASN A 47 12.77 -0.38 -2.15
C ASN A 47 13.42 0.84 -1.51
N ALA A 48 14.63 0.69 -0.99
CA ALA A 48 15.37 1.76 -0.35
C ALA A 48 16.88 1.53 -0.52
N MET A 49 17.34 1.49 -1.77
CA MET A 49 18.76 1.38 -2.09
C MET A 49 19.47 2.69 -1.78
N VAL A 50 20.37 2.68 -0.83
CA VAL A 50 21.21 3.85 -0.49
C VAL A 50 22.53 3.74 -1.26
N PHE A 51 22.78 4.73 -2.11
CA PHE A 51 24.02 4.81 -2.88
C PHE A 51 25.07 5.63 -2.15
N ASP A 52 26.28 5.10 -2.08
CA ASP A 52 27.47 5.89 -1.78
C ASP A 52 28.03 6.42 -3.10
N ILE A 53 28.03 7.74 -3.27
CA ILE A 53 28.38 8.42 -4.53
C ILE A 53 29.54 9.34 -4.28
N GLU A 54 30.63 9.12 -5.02
CA GLU A 54 31.79 9.96 -5.04
C GLU A 54 31.74 10.92 -6.23
N LEU A 55 31.94 12.20 -5.96
CA LEU A 55 31.84 13.26 -6.95
C LEU A 55 33.24 13.87 -7.24
N VAL A 56 33.40 14.42 -8.42
CA VAL A 56 34.60 15.27 -8.72
C VAL A 56 34.61 16.51 -7.81
N PRO A 57 35.78 17.03 -7.46
CA PRO A 57 35.91 18.28 -6.69
C PRO A 57 35.10 19.42 -7.32
N GLY A 58 34.27 20.07 -6.49
CA GLY A 58 33.39 21.18 -6.92
C GLY A 58 32.02 20.73 -7.46
N ALA A 59 31.74 19.43 -7.58
CA ALA A 59 30.40 18.94 -7.84
C ALA A 59 29.62 18.74 -6.51
N SER A 60 28.29 18.84 -6.57
CA SER A 60 27.40 18.64 -5.44
C SER A 60 26.16 17.88 -5.84
N LEU A 61 25.64 17.08 -4.92
CA LEU A 61 24.33 16.43 -5.09
C LEU A 61 23.23 17.47 -4.97
N LYS A 62 22.25 17.40 -5.88
CA LYS A 62 21.07 18.26 -5.85
C LYS A 62 19.81 17.48 -5.45
N SER A 63 19.63 16.25 -5.97
CA SER A 63 18.44 15.46 -5.71
C SER A 63 18.65 13.96 -6.09
N PRO A 64 18.19 13.01 -5.28
CA PRO A 64 17.82 13.14 -3.88
C PRO A 64 19.06 13.30 -2.98
N GLU A 65 19.01 14.21 -2.01
CA GLU A 65 20.14 14.47 -1.10
C GLU A 65 20.50 13.25 -0.24
N ASN A 66 19.51 12.44 0.13
CA ASN A 66 19.68 11.23 0.92
C ASN A 66 20.24 10.04 0.11
N LYS A 67 20.40 10.19 -1.21
CA LYS A 67 20.92 9.15 -2.13
C LYS A 67 20.14 7.82 -2.08
N THR A 68 18.87 7.86 -1.67
CA THR A 68 18.03 6.67 -1.51
C THR A 68 17.05 6.57 -2.67
N PHE A 69 16.98 5.37 -3.28
CA PHE A 69 16.13 5.10 -4.44
C PHE A 69 15.27 3.86 -4.20
N ASP A 70 13.99 3.97 -4.52
CA ASP A 70 13.12 2.81 -4.71
C ASP A 70 13.27 2.37 -6.18
N LEU A 71 13.96 1.27 -6.39
CA LEU A 71 14.26 0.71 -7.70
C LEU A 71 13.47 -0.57 -7.98
N GLU A 72 12.46 -0.87 -7.18
CA GLU A 72 11.64 -2.06 -7.39
C GLU A 72 10.73 -1.90 -8.60
N PHE A 73 10.05 -0.76 -8.69
CA PHE A 73 9.02 -0.56 -9.70
C PHE A 73 9.43 0.40 -10.83
N ALA A 74 10.46 1.22 -10.60
CA ALA A 74 10.88 2.23 -11.57
C ALA A 74 12.32 2.61 -11.40
N ASP A 75 12.90 3.15 -12.48
CA ASP A 75 14.21 3.80 -12.44
C ASP A 75 14.15 5.09 -11.59
N GLY A 76 15.19 5.33 -10.81
CA GLY A 76 15.39 6.54 -10.05
C GLY A 76 16.00 7.66 -10.90
N THR A 77 15.95 8.87 -10.39
CA THR A 77 16.61 10.03 -11.00
C THR A 77 17.55 10.68 -10.00
N LEU A 78 18.82 10.84 -10.37
CA LEU A 78 19.84 11.56 -9.61
C LEU A 78 20.22 12.84 -10.35
N VAL A 79 20.29 13.96 -9.64
CA VAL A 79 20.78 15.23 -10.20
C VAL A 79 22.03 15.67 -9.45
N VAL A 80 23.10 15.95 -10.22
CA VAL A 80 24.37 16.47 -9.72
C VAL A 80 24.60 17.83 -10.36
N THR A 81 24.91 18.83 -9.57
CA THR A 81 25.31 20.16 -10.08
C THR A 81 26.84 20.27 -10.14
N PHE A 82 27.38 20.65 -11.28
CA PHE A 82 28.82 20.93 -11.47
C PHE A 82 29.03 22.10 -12.42
N GLY A 83 29.86 23.03 -12.01
CA GLY A 83 30.16 24.23 -12.82
C GLY A 83 28.93 25.07 -13.18
N GLY A 84 27.89 25.08 -12.31
CA GLY A 84 26.62 25.78 -12.54
C GLY A 84 25.67 25.07 -13.47
N THR A 85 25.98 23.84 -13.91
CA THR A 85 25.16 23.02 -14.79
C THR A 85 24.63 21.79 -14.03
N ASP A 86 23.36 21.44 -14.25
CA ASP A 86 22.73 20.23 -13.69
C ASP A 86 22.91 19.05 -14.66
N TYR A 87 23.45 17.96 -14.12
CA TYR A 87 23.61 16.69 -14.80
C TYR A 87 22.60 15.71 -14.23
N THR A 88 21.71 15.19 -15.08
CA THR A 88 20.67 14.26 -14.68
C THR A 88 21.04 12.84 -15.08
N TYR A 89 21.00 11.92 -14.10
CA TYR A 89 21.28 10.51 -14.28
C TYR A 89 20.04 9.67 -14.04
N VAL A 90 19.89 8.63 -14.85
CA VAL A 90 18.94 7.54 -14.59
C VAL A 90 19.65 6.52 -13.71
N VAL A 91 19.07 6.20 -12.55
CA VAL A 91 19.56 5.18 -11.61
C VAL A 91 18.65 3.96 -11.73
N LYS A 92 19.22 2.81 -12.05
CA LYS A 92 18.46 1.56 -12.22
C LYS A 92 19.20 0.37 -11.63
N GLN A 93 18.43 -0.65 -11.34
CA GLN A 93 18.95 -1.96 -10.96
C GLN A 93 18.77 -2.97 -12.10
N THR A 94 19.55 -4.06 -12.06
CA THR A 94 19.40 -5.23 -12.94
C THR A 94 19.50 -6.50 -12.12
N GLY A 95 18.80 -7.56 -12.56
CA GLY A 95 18.86 -8.86 -11.92
C GLY A 95 17.89 -9.06 -10.75
N TYR A 96 17.14 -8.03 -10.32
CA TYR A 96 16.02 -8.24 -9.41
C TYR A 96 14.86 -8.85 -10.17
N THR A 97 14.35 -9.93 -9.63
CA THR A 97 13.13 -10.56 -10.12
C THR A 97 12.04 -10.36 -9.08
N ASP A 98 10.90 -9.83 -9.51
CA ASP A 98 9.75 -9.63 -8.66
C ASP A 98 9.30 -10.98 -8.06
N PRO A 99 9.31 -11.13 -6.72
CA PRO A 99 8.97 -12.39 -6.07
C PRO A 99 7.51 -12.81 -6.33
N LEU A 100 6.62 -11.89 -6.63
CA LEU A 100 5.22 -12.19 -6.91
C LEU A 100 5.06 -13.06 -8.16
N LEU A 101 5.88 -12.85 -9.18
CA LEU A 101 5.85 -13.67 -10.39
C LEU A 101 6.18 -15.14 -10.08
N SER A 102 7.12 -15.39 -9.17
CA SER A 102 7.45 -16.75 -8.72
C SER A 102 6.39 -17.38 -7.83
N GLN A 103 5.54 -16.57 -7.20
CA GLN A 103 4.39 -16.99 -6.38
C GLN A 103 3.12 -17.23 -7.19
N GLY A 104 3.19 -17.12 -8.53
CA GLY A 104 2.05 -17.36 -9.42
C GLY A 104 1.14 -16.14 -9.65
N TRP A 105 1.63 -14.93 -9.35
CA TRP A 105 1.00 -13.70 -9.76
C TRP A 105 1.47 -13.28 -11.15
N THR A 106 0.60 -12.66 -11.92
CA THR A 106 0.89 -12.07 -13.23
C THR A 106 0.79 -10.56 -13.14
N ASP A 107 1.79 -9.83 -13.63
CA ASP A 107 1.73 -8.37 -13.73
C ASP A 107 0.71 -7.96 -14.80
N GLU A 108 -0.36 -7.33 -14.36
CA GLU A 108 -1.46 -6.79 -15.18
C GLU A 108 -1.46 -5.26 -15.22
N THR A 109 -0.42 -4.62 -14.72
CA THR A 109 -0.35 -3.15 -14.62
C THR A 109 -0.65 -2.46 -15.95
N GLY A 110 -0.12 -2.98 -17.05
CA GLY A 110 -0.33 -2.46 -18.40
C GLY A 110 -1.78 -2.54 -18.90
N SER A 111 -2.61 -3.42 -18.34
CA SER A 111 -4.02 -3.58 -18.70
C SER A 111 -4.89 -2.42 -18.22
N PHE A 112 -4.38 -1.59 -17.31
CA PHE A 112 -5.11 -0.48 -16.69
C PHE A 112 -4.66 0.90 -17.18
N GLY A 113 -4.00 0.97 -18.35
CA GLY A 113 -3.51 2.23 -18.92
C GLY A 113 -2.32 2.80 -18.14
N THR A 114 -2.17 4.11 -18.12
CA THR A 114 -1.05 4.78 -17.44
C THR A 114 -1.35 4.95 -15.96
N LEU A 115 -0.62 4.23 -15.13
CA LEU A 115 -0.64 4.37 -13.67
C LEU A 115 0.62 5.11 -13.19
N PRO A 116 0.60 5.76 -12.01
CA PRO A 116 1.81 6.20 -11.34
C PRO A 116 2.82 5.06 -11.21
N LYS A 117 4.11 5.34 -11.37
CA LYS A 117 5.17 4.32 -11.37
C LYS A 117 5.21 3.47 -10.10
N TYR A 118 4.73 4.02 -9.00
CA TYR A 118 4.66 3.34 -7.69
C TYR A 118 3.36 2.56 -7.47
N ILE A 119 2.50 2.44 -8.49
CA ILE A 119 1.30 1.60 -8.45
C ILE A 119 1.47 0.46 -9.43
N LYS A 120 1.38 -0.78 -8.94
CA LYS A 120 1.41 -2.01 -9.72
C LYS A 120 0.16 -2.83 -9.45
N VAL A 121 -0.27 -3.57 -10.46
CA VAL A 121 -1.46 -4.42 -10.38
C VAL A 121 -1.10 -5.83 -10.81
N TYR A 122 -1.45 -6.79 -9.96
CA TYR A 122 -1.22 -8.21 -10.25
C TYR A 122 -2.51 -8.99 -10.16
N LYS A 123 -2.58 -10.07 -10.92
CA LYS A 123 -3.66 -11.04 -10.94
C LYS A 123 -3.12 -12.43 -10.67
N THR A 124 -3.89 -13.24 -9.96
CA THR A 124 -3.65 -14.67 -9.87
C THR A 124 -4.92 -15.47 -10.09
N THR A 125 -4.79 -16.73 -10.46
CA THR A 125 -5.87 -17.72 -10.49
C THR A 125 -5.65 -18.83 -9.48
N LYS A 126 -4.60 -18.70 -8.64
CA LYS A 126 -4.22 -19.68 -7.63
C LYS A 126 -3.78 -18.99 -6.35
N LEU A 127 -4.45 -19.28 -5.24
CA LEU A 127 -4.11 -18.74 -3.92
C LEU A 127 -3.83 -19.90 -2.94
N ASN A 128 -2.73 -19.81 -2.17
CA ASN A 128 -2.34 -20.84 -1.19
C ASN A 128 -2.35 -22.26 -1.77
N GLY A 129 -1.95 -22.43 -3.03
CA GLY A 129 -1.97 -23.72 -3.70
C GLY A 129 -3.34 -24.18 -4.21
N VAL A 130 -4.40 -23.42 -3.95
CA VAL A 130 -5.76 -23.71 -4.43
C VAL A 130 -5.98 -23.10 -5.79
N ASP A 131 -6.18 -23.92 -6.82
CA ASP A 131 -6.55 -23.50 -8.17
C ASP A 131 -7.99 -22.97 -8.22
N ASN A 132 -8.36 -22.30 -9.30
CA ASN A 132 -9.66 -21.66 -9.50
C ASN A 132 -9.98 -20.63 -8.41
N ASN A 133 -9.02 -19.75 -8.15
CA ASN A 133 -9.14 -18.73 -7.12
C ASN A 133 -8.66 -17.37 -7.67
N ILE A 134 -9.56 -16.69 -8.37
CA ILE A 134 -9.24 -15.41 -9.02
C ILE A 134 -9.11 -14.32 -7.96
N ALA A 135 -7.96 -13.67 -7.94
CA ALA A 135 -7.72 -12.51 -7.10
C ALA A 135 -6.85 -11.48 -7.81
N TYR A 136 -7.03 -10.24 -7.40
CA TYR A 136 -6.19 -9.12 -7.80
C TYR A 136 -5.59 -8.45 -6.57
N ILE A 137 -4.40 -7.92 -6.73
CA ILE A 137 -3.78 -7.00 -5.79
C ILE A 137 -3.35 -5.74 -6.53
N ALA A 138 -3.63 -4.58 -5.92
CA ALA A 138 -2.97 -3.34 -6.27
C ALA A 138 -1.94 -3.04 -5.18
N ILE A 139 -0.70 -2.77 -5.59
CA ILE A 139 0.41 -2.45 -4.70
C ILE A 139 0.71 -0.98 -4.86
N MET A 140 0.68 -0.24 -3.77
CA MET A 140 1.03 1.17 -3.71
C MET A 140 2.33 1.35 -2.95
N GLY A 141 3.29 2.05 -3.55
CA GLY A 141 4.54 2.42 -2.88
C GLY A 141 4.30 3.39 -1.70
N PRO A 142 5.30 3.57 -0.82
CA PRO A 142 5.16 4.41 0.38
C PRO A 142 4.86 5.89 0.07
N GLN A 143 5.16 6.36 -1.15
CA GLN A 143 4.85 7.71 -1.61
C GLN A 143 3.41 7.91 -2.07
N SER A 144 2.61 6.86 -2.09
CA SER A 144 1.19 6.94 -2.48
C SER A 144 0.37 7.70 -1.43
N THR A 145 -0.71 8.28 -1.90
CA THR A 145 -1.68 8.96 -1.04
C THR A 145 -2.93 8.10 -0.89
N MET A 146 -3.40 7.96 0.35
CA MET A 146 -4.65 7.30 0.70
C MET A 146 -5.77 8.31 0.88
N GLY A 147 -6.95 7.97 0.41
CA GLY A 147 -8.17 8.74 0.60
C GLY A 147 -9.38 7.86 0.91
N VAL A 148 -10.50 8.49 1.17
CA VAL A 148 -11.81 7.85 1.30
C VAL A 148 -12.82 8.65 0.47
N VAL A 149 -13.53 7.98 -0.42
CA VAL A 149 -14.62 8.55 -1.22
C VAL A 149 -15.95 7.98 -0.73
N GLY A 150 -16.94 8.84 -0.59
CA GLY A 150 -18.24 8.54 0.04
C GLY A 150 -18.43 9.33 1.33
N ASN A 151 -19.66 9.40 1.82
CA ASN A 151 -20.01 10.22 3.00
C ASN A 151 -20.30 9.40 4.26
N GLY A 152 -20.15 8.09 4.21
CA GLY A 152 -20.40 7.19 5.34
C GLY A 152 -21.89 6.92 5.61
N SER A 153 -22.82 7.53 4.88
CA SER A 153 -24.26 7.34 5.07
C SER A 153 -24.98 6.83 3.83
N ASP A 154 -24.66 7.39 2.65
CA ASP A 154 -25.33 7.03 1.42
C ASP A 154 -24.68 5.81 0.77
N LEU A 155 -25.49 4.81 0.48
CA LEU A 155 -25.02 3.62 -0.21
C LEU A 155 -24.88 3.90 -1.71
N LYS A 156 -23.70 3.59 -2.26
CA LYS A 156 -23.33 3.79 -3.66
C LYS A 156 -22.56 2.61 -4.21
N THR A 157 -22.78 2.29 -5.47
CA THR A 157 -21.93 1.34 -6.19
C THR A 157 -20.52 1.91 -6.36
N ILE A 158 -19.54 1.08 -6.70
CA ILE A 158 -18.17 1.55 -6.90
C ILE A 158 -18.07 2.58 -8.04
N GLN A 159 -18.87 2.45 -9.10
CA GLN A 159 -18.95 3.41 -10.20
C GLN A 159 -19.51 4.75 -9.74
N GLU A 160 -20.55 4.73 -8.91
CA GLU A 160 -21.11 5.94 -8.31
C GLU A 160 -20.13 6.61 -7.37
N LEU A 161 -19.37 5.83 -6.56
CA LEU A 161 -18.30 6.36 -5.71
C LEU A 161 -17.18 6.97 -6.54
N GLU A 162 -16.73 6.30 -7.61
CA GLU A 162 -15.75 6.85 -8.54
C GLU A 162 -16.24 8.16 -9.19
N SER A 163 -17.54 8.26 -9.48
CA SER A 163 -18.14 9.47 -10.07
C SER A 163 -18.15 10.66 -9.10
N LEU A 164 -18.07 10.43 -7.79
CA LEU A 164 -17.96 11.51 -6.81
C LEU A 164 -16.58 12.18 -6.82
N ASP A 165 -15.52 11.41 -7.06
CA ASP A 165 -14.14 11.92 -7.18
C ASP A 165 -13.31 10.95 -8.04
N GLY A 166 -13.26 11.18 -9.32
CA GLY A 166 -12.51 10.37 -10.28
C GLY A 166 -11.00 10.67 -10.35
N SER A 167 -10.43 11.34 -9.35
CA SER A 167 -9.01 11.70 -9.31
C SER A 167 -8.09 10.59 -8.78
N TRP A 168 -8.64 9.48 -8.30
CA TRP A 168 -7.91 8.36 -7.71
C TRP A 168 -7.65 7.25 -8.72
N ASN A 169 -6.58 6.50 -8.51
CA ASN A 169 -6.19 5.41 -9.41
C ASN A 169 -6.76 4.05 -8.98
N VAL A 170 -6.87 3.80 -7.68
CA VAL A 170 -7.38 2.54 -7.12
C VAL A 170 -8.53 2.83 -6.20
N TYR A 171 -9.65 2.12 -6.38
CA TYR A 171 -10.81 2.12 -5.51
C TYR A 171 -11.01 0.70 -4.99
N LEU A 172 -10.99 0.53 -3.68
CA LEU A 172 -11.29 -0.73 -3.01
C LEU A 172 -12.58 -0.56 -2.19
N VAL A 173 -13.58 -1.34 -2.53
CA VAL A 173 -14.89 -1.38 -1.87
C VAL A 173 -15.03 -2.65 -1.06
N GLY A 174 -15.81 -2.61 -0.04
CA GLY A 174 -16.00 -3.64 0.98
C GLY A 174 -16.07 -3.01 2.37
N VAL A 175 -16.01 -1.68 2.40
CA VAL A 175 -16.07 -0.88 3.63
C VAL A 175 -17.52 -0.58 3.94
N SER A 176 -18.15 -1.37 4.80
CA SER A 176 -19.52 -1.26 5.33
C SER A 176 -20.66 -1.05 4.32
N SER A 177 -21.55 -2.01 4.29
CA SER A 177 -22.78 -1.98 3.48
C SER A 177 -24.04 -1.67 4.27
N ALA A 178 -24.01 -1.82 5.57
CA ALA A 178 -25.21 -1.73 6.38
C ALA A 178 -25.16 -0.44 7.21
N GLY A 179 -26.17 0.37 7.11
CA GLY A 179 -26.37 1.67 7.80
C GLY A 179 -26.19 1.69 9.32
N THR A 180 -25.39 0.85 9.88
CA THR A 180 -24.92 0.90 11.25
C THR A 180 -23.60 1.63 11.29
N ALA A 181 -23.59 2.83 11.88
CA ALA A 181 -22.44 3.66 12.12
C ALA A 181 -21.46 2.99 13.11
N VAL A 182 -20.82 1.91 12.71
CA VAL A 182 -19.89 1.16 13.58
C VAL A 182 -18.43 1.35 13.20
N GLN A 183 -18.15 2.04 12.09
CA GLN A 183 -16.80 2.15 11.54
C GLN A 183 -16.29 3.59 11.57
N THR A 184 -15.01 3.74 11.84
CA THR A 184 -14.34 5.03 11.74
C THR A 184 -14.10 5.40 10.29
N ILE A 185 -14.50 6.60 9.90
CA ILE A 185 -14.09 7.25 8.65
C ILE A 185 -13.54 8.64 8.99
N ILE A 186 -12.25 8.86 8.67
CA ILE A 186 -11.60 10.17 8.80
C ILE A 186 -11.17 10.62 7.41
N ARG A 187 -11.48 11.88 7.09
CA ARG A 187 -11.04 12.57 5.88
C ARG A 187 -10.51 13.95 6.28
N ASP A 188 -9.31 14.28 5.80
CA ASP A 188 -8.63 15.54 6.09
C ASP A 188 -8.59 15.86 7.60
N GLY A 189 -8.32 14.85 8.43
CA GLY A 189 -8.26 14.96 9.89
C GLY A 189 -9.61 15.10 10.59
N GLN A 190 -10.73 15.05 9.85
CA GLN A 190 -12.08 15.20 10.42
C GLN A 190 -12.83 13.86 10.38
N PHE A 191 -13.54 13.57 11.46
CA PHE A 191 -14.44 12.42 11.50
C PHE A 191 -15.63 12.67 10.56
N VAL A 192 -15.72 11.89 9.50
CA VAL A 192 -16.90 11.79 8.62
C VAL A 192 -17.91 10.85 9.25
N GLN A 193 -17.41 9.80 9.88
CA GLN A 193 -18.20 8.85 10.65
C GLN A 193 -17.46 8.47 11.93
N ASP A 194 -18.17 8.52 13.05
CA ASP A 194 -17.66 8.15 14.36
C ASP A 194 -17.79 6.65 14.60
N PRO A 195 -16.76 6.01 15.19
CA PRO A 195 -16.88 4.63 15.63
C PRO A 195 -17.90 4.54 16.78
N HIS A 196 -18.57 3.40 16.88
CA HIS A 196 -19.39 3.12 18.05
C HIS A 196 -18.51 3.09 19.31
N ALA A 197 -18.99 3.70 20.40
CA ALA A 197 -18.18 3.97 21.60
C ALA A 197 -17.54 2.71 22.26
N ILE A 198 -18.10 1.55 22.03
CA ILE A 198 -17.66 0.28 22.65
C ILE A 198 -16.94 -0.67 21.65
N ASN A 199 -16.92 -0.36 20.37
CA ASN A 199 -16.34 -1.21 19.34
C ASN A 199 -14.96 -0.69 18.96
N SER A 200 -14.00 -1.60 18.85
CA SER A 200 -12.66 -1.34 18.42
C SER A 200 -12.37 -2.13 17.17
N PHE A 201 -12.47 -1.48 16.02
CA PHE A 201 -12.21 -2.10 14.73
C PHE A 201 -10.73 -2.00 14.35
N ALA A 202 -10.29 -2.94 13.51
CA ALA A 202 -9.06 -2.77 12.78
C ALA A 202 -9.19 -1.55 11.87
N THR A 203 -8.18 -0.70 11.85
CA THR A 203 -8.19 0.56 11.11
C THR A 203 -6.88 0.73 10.37
N ILE A 204 -6.96 1.13 9.12
CA ILE A 204 -5.81 1.66 8.37
C ILE A 204 -5.94 3.17 8.31
N GLY A 205 -4.84 3.88 8.43
CA GLY A 205 -4.78 5.32 8.24
C GLY A 205 -3.45 5.78 7.68
N GLN A 206 -3.45 6.97 7.13
CA GLN A 206 -2.26 7.70 6.70
C GLN A 206 -2.22 9.03 7.48
N ASP A 207 -1.06 9.36 8.02
CA ASP A 207 -0.84 10.61 8.75
C ASP A 207 -0.52 11.79 7.79
N ASN A 208 -0.28 12.97 8.37
CA ASN A 208 0.07 14.16 7.60
C ASN A 208 1.44 14.09 6.90
N ASN A 209 2.31 13.16 7.32
CA ASN A 209 3.62 12.93 6.71
C ASN A 209 3.57 11.85 5.61
N GLY A 210 2.40 11.28 5.36
CA GLY A 210 2.20 10.21 4.38
C GLY A 210 2.50 8.81 4.91
N ALA A 211 2.85 8.65 6.20
CA ALA A 211 3.14 7.34 6.76
C ALA A 211 1.86 6.53 7.01
N TYR A 212 1.87 5.28 6.57
CA TYR A 212 0.79 4.35 6.80
C TYR A 212 0.91 3.69 8.16
N LYS A 213 -0.23 3.52 8.81
CA LYS A 213 -0.34 2.80 10.07
C LYS A 213 -1.60 1.95 10.09
N MET A 214 -1.51 0.78 10.70
CA MET A 214 -2.66 -0.04 11.08
C MET A 214 -2.67 -0.23 12.58
N ALA A 215 -3.86 -0.26 13.17
CA ALA A 215 -4.06 -0.51 14.59
C ALA A 215 -5.53 -0.83 14.85
N TRP A 216 -5.88 -1.33 16.03
CA TRP A 216 -7.25 -1.21 16.52
C TRP A 216 -7.46 0.24 16.97
N SER A 217 -8.63 0.79 16.71
CA SER A 217 -8.87 2.19 17.00
C SER A 217 -10.17 2.44 17.73
N GLN A 218 -10.20 3.52 18.50
CA GLN A 218 -11.40 4.07 19.13
C GLN A 218 -11.30 5.57 19.28
N LYS A 219 -12.44 6.28 19.32
CA LYS A 219 -12.50 7.71 19.54
C LYS A 219 -12.63 8.00 21.03
N PHE A 220 -11.80 8.93 21.55
CA PHE A 220 -11.92 9.51 22.87
C PHE A 220 -11.72 11.02 22.77
N ASP A 221 -12.56 11.80 23.42
CA ASP A 221 -12.45 13.26 23.49
C ASP A 221 -12.24 13.92 22.11
N GLY A 222 -12.95 13.41 21.11
CA GLY A 222 -12.87 13.95 19.74
C GLY A 222 -11.63 13.52 18.96
N LYS A 223 -10.73 12.70 19.53
CA LYS A 223 -9.50 12.22 18.89
C LYS A 223 -9.55 10.73 18.63
N LEU A 224 -8.86 10.30 17.56
CA LEU A 224 -8.62 8.88 17.30
C LEU A 224 -7.49 8.38 18.18
N TYR A 225 -7.66 7.22 18.80
CA TYR A 225 -6.63 6.52 19.55
C TYR A 225 -6.33 5.17 18.87
N ALA A 226 -5.07 4.86 18.73
CA ALA A 226 -4.57 3.58 18.24
C ALA A 226 -4.18 2.69 19.41
N PHE A 227 -4.53 1.43 19.33
CA PHE A 227 -4.22 0.38 20.31
C PHE A 227 -3.43 -0.73 19.64
N PRO A 228 -2.40 -1.29 20.32
CA PRO A 228 -1.60 -2.38 19.76
C PRO A 228 -2.24 -3.76 19.97
N PHE A 229 -3.45 -3.82 20.53
CA PHE A 229 -4.15 -5.06 20.84
C PHE A 229 -5.66 -4.91 20.62
N ARG A 230 -6.30 -6.03 20.34
CA ARG A 230 -7.74 -6.13 20.22
C ARG A 230 -8.40 -5.90 21.59
N ASN A 231 -9.58 -5.28 21.61
CA ASN A 231 -10.42 -5.27 22.79
C ASN A 231 -10.89 -6.69 23.14
N GLY A 232 -11.13 -6.97 24.40
CA GLY A 232 -11.60 -8.28 24.84
C GLY A 232 -12.94 -8.71 24.21
N SER A 233 -13.35 -9.94 24.41
CA SER A 233 -14.57 -10.53 23.84
C SER A 233 -15.89 -9.96 24.40
N SER A 234 -15.82 -9.06 25.35
CA SER A 234 -16.99 -8.39 25.93
C SER A 234 -17.14 -6.98 25.38
N PHE A 235 -18.35 -6.45 25.36
CA PHE A 235 -18.65 -5.05 25.04
C PHE A 235 -18.02 -4.05 26.07
N THR A 236 -16.85 -4.34 26.57
CA THR A 236 -16.15 -3.52 27.52
C THR A 236 -15.53 -2.35 26.78
N ALA A 237 -15.81 -1.13 27.23
CA ALA A 237 -15.16 0.07 26.71
C ALA A 237 -13.64 -0.03 26.89
N ARG A 238 -12.88 0.46 25.91
CA ARG A 238 -11.42 0.60 26.04
C ARG A 238 -11.07 1.64 27.07
N VAL A 239 -9.94 1.47 27.73
CA VAL A 239 -9.36 2.49 28.57
C VAL A 239 -8.50 3.41 27.71
N GLN A 240 -8.79 4.70 27.70
CA GLN A 240 -8.07 5.68 26.88
C GLN A 240 -6.56 5.64 27.11
N GLY A 241 -6.12 5.45 28.34
CA GLY A 241 -4.70 5.39 28.74
C GLY A 241 -3.92 4.22 28.16
N ASP A 242 -4.59 3.18 27.66
CA ASP A 242 -3.96 2.03 27.02
C ASP A 242 -3.64 2.29 25.53
N GLY A 243 -4.14 3.38 24.97
CA GLY A 243 -3.95 3.79 23.60
C GLY A 243 -3.05 5.01 23.45
N THR A 244 -2.62 5.25 22.22
CA THR A 244 -1.90 6.46 21.83
C THR A 244 -2.72 7.28 20.86
N VAL A 245 -2.66 8.61 21.00
CA VAL A 245 -3.32 9.51 20.02
C VAL A 245 -2.77 9.20 18.63
N TRP A 246 -3.67 9.05 17.70
CA TRP A 246 -3.35 8.83 16.29
C TRP A 246 -3.84 9.99 15.45
N ASP A 247 -2.90 10.82 15.02
CA ASP A 247 -3.18 12.01 14.22
C ASP A 247 -3.28 11.61 12.71
N ALA A 248 -4.34 10.87 12.40
CA ALA A 248 -4.59 10.39 11.06
C ALA A 248 -5.20 11.51 10.21
N LYS A 249 -4.58 11.80 9.06
CA LYS A 249 -5.17 12.64 8.02
C LYS A 249 -6.36 11.95 7.36
N THR A 250 -6.18 10.67 7.08
CA THR A 250 -7.21 9.79 6.53
C THR A 250 -7.18 8.47 7.27
N ALA A 251 -8.34 7.93 7.63
CA ALA A 251 -8.45 6.61 8.23
C ALA A 251 -9.77 5.95 7.86
N VAL A 252 -9.76 4.63 7.75
CA VAL A 252 -10.95 3.82 7.57
C VAL A 252 -10.83 2.52 8.35
N SER A 253 -11.90 2.14 9.03
CA SER A 253 -11.97 0.85 9.72
C SER A 253 -12.49 -0.25 8.82
N GLY A 254 -11.95 -1.47 9.04
CA GLY A 254 -12.46 -2.71 8.50
C GLY A 254 -12.96 -3.62 9.61
N ILE A 255 -13.29 -4.89 9.26
CA ILE A 255 -13.86 -5.76 10.28
C ILE A 255 -12.76 -6.46 11.06
N PRO A 256 -12.08 -7.55 10.71
CA PRO A 256 -11.01 -8.03 11.56
C PRO A 256 -9.62 -7.64 11.07
N MET A 257 -8.73 -7.38 12.01
CA MET A 257 -7.32 -7.58 11.80
C MET A 257 -7.06 -9.08 11.62
N VAL A 258 -6.38 -9.47 10.57
CA VAL A 258 -6.07 -10.89 10.29
C VAL A 258 -4.58 -11.18 10.44
N LEU A 259 -3.75 -10.17 10.29
CA LEU A 259 -2.30 -10.22 10.46
C LEU A 259 -1.85 -9.02 11.31
N TRP A 260 -1.05 -9.25 12.32
CA TRP A 260 -0.51 -8.20 13.18
C TRP A 260 0.93 -8.50 13.58
N ASP A 261 1.81 -7.52 13.37
CA ASP A 261 3.24 -7.63 13.65
C ASP A 261 3.87 -8.91 13.06
N GLY A 262 3.51 -9.20 11.80
CA GLY A 262 3.97 -10.38 11.07
C GLY A 262 3.36 -11.73 11.52
N ASN A 263 2.46 -11.71 12.51
CA ASN A 263 1.81 -12.91 13.03
C ASN A 263 0.39 -13.04 12.52
N ILE A 264 0.05 -14.21 11.99
CA ILE A 264 -1.34 -14.56 11.66
C ILE A 264 -2.11 -14.68 12.96
N LEU A 265 -3.20 -13.93 13.08
CA LEU A 265 -4.03 -13.96 14.27
C LEU A 265 -4.89 -15.22 14.31
N THR A 266 -5.10 -15.75 15.51
CA THR A 266 -6.02 -16.88 15.74
C THR A 266 -7.46 -16.40 15.59
N GLU A 267 -8.40 -17.35 15.38
CA GLU A 267 -9.82 -17.06 15.32
C GLU A 267 -10.29 -16.22 16.52
N ALA A 268 -9.90 -16.61 17.73
CA ALA A 268 -10.24 -15.88 18.96
C ALA A 268 -9.71 -14.44 19.01
N GLN A 269 -8.57 -14.16 18.34
CA GLN A 269 -7.98 -12.84 18.25
C GLN A 269 -8.62 -11.97 17.16
N THR A 270 -9.31 -12.56 16.21
CA THR A 270 -9.93 -11.89 15.06
C THR A 270 -11.40 -11.55 15.26
N ILE A 271 -12.08 -12.20 16.21
CA ILE A 271 -13.49 -11.94 16.51
C ILE A 271 -13.67 -10.46 16.89
N CYS A 272 -14.58 -9.78 16.19
CA CYS A 272 -15.00 -8.43 16.56
C CYS A 272 -15.93 -8.46 17.77
N ASN A 273 -15.97 -7.35 18.51
CA ASN A 273 -16.63 -7.29 19.82
C ASN A 273 -18.13 -7.43 19.84
N ASP A 274 -18.81 -7.29 18.71
CA ASP A 274 -20.27 -7.34 18.65
C ASP A 274 -20.85 -8.76 18.64
N GLY A 275 -19.99 -9.78 18.65
CA GLY A 275 -20.41 -11.19 18.59
C GLY A 275 -21.05 -11.58 17.27
N SER A 276 -21.46 -10.62 16.44
CA SER A 276 -22.18 -10.86 15.18
C SER A 276 -21.30 -11.51 14.12
N ASN A 277 -19.99 -11.34 14.23
CA ASN A 277 -19.01 -11.88 13.28
C ASN A 277 -18.36 -13.19 13.72
N SER A 278 -18.72 -13.73 14.88
CA SER A 278 -18.18 -15.01 15.35
C SER A 278 -18.49 -16.17 14.39
N GLY A 279 -19.65 -16.15 13.75
CA GLY A 279 -20.04 -17.14 12.75
C GLY A 279 -19.24 -17.07 11.43
N TRP A 280 -18.60 -15.95 11.12
CA TRP A 280 -17.79 -15.79 9.91
C TRP A 280 -16.46 -16.54 9.99
N TYR A 281 -16.01 -16.81 11.21
CA TYR A 281 -14.80 -17.58 11.48
C TYR A 281 -15.10 -19.04 11.81
N ALA A 282 -16.21 -19.32 12.46
CA ALA A 282 -16.56 -20.65 12.97
C ALA A 282 -16.70 -21.77 11.93
N GLY A 283 -16.59 -21.53 10.69
CA GLY A 283 -16.53 -22.51 9.61
C GLY A 283 -15.49 -22.15 8.58
N ASN A 284 -14.75 -21.07 8.80
CA ASN A 284 -13.77 -20.53 7.87
C ASN A 284 -14.25 -20.58 6.40
N PRO A 285 -15.48 -20.16 6.09
CA PRO A 285 -16.02 -20.29 4.75
C PRO A 285 -15.24 -19.39 3.78
N ALA A 286 -15.03 -19.89 2.58
CA ALA A 286 -14.47 -19.12 1.49
C ALA A 286 -15.54 -18.22 0.89
N TYR A 287 -15.21 -16.92 0.78
CA TYR A 287 -16.06 -15.90 0.16
C TYR A 287 -15.22 -14.97 -0.71
N ALA A 288 -15.87 -14.14 -1.53
CA ALA A 288 -15.20 -12.96 -2.04
C ALA A 288 -14.72 -12.11 -0.86
N ARG A 289 -13.51 -11.57 -0.95
CA ARG A 289 -12.88 -10.78 0.13
C ARG A 289 -12.23 -9.53 -0.43
N ALA A 290 -12.41 -8.43 0.29
CA ALA A 290 -11.59 -7.24 0.15
C ALA A 290 -10.73 -7.08 1.40
N ALA A 291 -9.48 -6.70 1.21
CA ALA A 291 -8.55 -6.53 2.32
C ALA A 291 -7.49 -5.48 1.99
N VAL A 292 -6.86 -4.98 3.03
CA VAL A 292 -5.71 -4.10 2.89
C VAL A 292 -4.62 -4.55 3.86
N GLY A 293 -3.36 -4.47 3.41
CA GLY A 293 -2.20 -4.77 4.25
C GLY A 293 -1.09 -3.75 4.06
N VAL A 294 -0.24 -3.64 5.06
CA VAL A 294 0.91 -2.71 5.08
C VAL A 294 2.18 -3.49 5.38
N THR A 295 3.24 -3.23 4.63
CA THR A 295 4.57 -3.78 4.89
C THR A 295 5.35 -2.92 5.88
N ALA A 296 6.46 -3.45 6.42
CA ALA A 296 7.36 -2.68 7.29
C ALA A 296 7.99 -1.46 6.57
N GLN A 297 8.07 -1.49 5.23
CA GLN A 297 8.59 -0.41 4.40
C GLN A 297 7.52 0.61 3.99
N GLY A 298 6.28 0.46 4.47
CA GLY A 298 5.17 1.37 4.18
C GLY A 298 4.50 1.17 2.82
N LYS A 299 4.74 0.06 2.12
CA LYS A 299 3.91 -0.32 0.97
C LYS A 299 2.53 -0.74 1.43
N VAL A 300 1.53 -0.44 0.62
CA VAL A 300 0.15 -0.87 0.86
C VAL A 300 -0.28 -1.84 -0.22
N PHE A 301 -0.90 -2.92 0.19
CA PHE A 301 -1.53 -3.91 -0.69
C PHE A 301 -3.04 -3.81 -0.54
N ALA A 302 -3.74 -3.48 -1.62
CA ALA A 302 -5.18 -3.62 -1.71
C ALA A 302 -5.48 -4.95 -2.41
N PHE A 303 -6.18 -5.83 -1.73
CA PHE A 303 -6.51 -7.18 -2.19
C PHE A 303 -8.01 -7.28 -2.48
N CYS A 304 -8.36 -7.94 -3.57
CA CYS A 304 -9.73 -8.32 -3.87
C CYS A 304 -9.77 -9.74 -4.45
N GLY A 305 -10.30 -10.68 -3.70
CA GLY A 305 -10.53 -12.07 -4.10
C GLY A 305 -11.97 -12.30 -4.50
N GLN A 306 -12.19 -13.04 -5.58
CA GLN A 306 -13.50 -13.24 -6.20
C GLN A 306 -14.14 -14.55 -5.75
N GLN A 307 -15.47 -14.56 -5.63
CA GLN A 307 -16.28 -15.78 -5.51
C GLN A 307 -17.38 -15.72 -6.57
N VAL A 308 -17.13 -16.36 -7.70
CA VAL A 308 -18.03 -16.48 -8.84
C VAL A 308 -17.82 -17.84 -9.49
N GLU A 309 -18.54 -18.13 -10.57
CA GLU A 309 -18.25 -19.33 -11.37
C GLU A 309 -16.77 -19.34 -11.78
N GLY A 310 -16.06 -20.41 -11.47
CA GLY A 310 -14.62 -20.56 -11.70
C GLY A 310 -13.70 -19.90 -10.64
N SER A 311 -14.26 -19.37 -9.54
CA SER A 311 -13.47 -18.86 -8.40
C SER A 311 -14.15 -19.17 -7.07
N VAL A 312 -13.49 -19.97 -6.23
CA VAL A 312 -14.05 -20.49 -4.98
C VAL A 312 -14.10 -19.48 -3.84
N GLY A 313 -13.35 -18.38 -3.96
CA GLY A 313 -13.20 -17.39 -2.89
C GLY A 313 -12.07 -17.71 -1.91
N VAL A 314 -11.96 -16.92 -0.86
CA VAL A 314 -10.84 -16.93 0.09
C VAL A 314 -11.40 -17.03 1.52
N SER A 315 -10.89 -17.98 2.30
CA SER A 315 -11.15 -18.00 3.74
C SER A 315 -10.38 -16.90 4.46
N MET A 316 -10.78 -16.53 5.68
CA MET A 316 -10.04 -15.52 6.46
C MET A 316 -8.63 -15.96 6.79
N LEU A 317 -8.46 -17.24 7.11
CA LEU A 317 -7.13 -17.80 7.39
C LEU A 317 -6.24 -17.76 6.14
N ASP A 318 -6.80 -18.10 4.97
CA ASP A 318 -6.03 -18.06 3.72
C ASP A 318 -5.73 -16.64 3.28
N LEU A 319 -6.65 -15.70 3.52
CA LEU A 319 -6.38 -14.27 3.35
C LEU A 319 -5.19 -13.81 4.21
N ALA A 320 -5.16 -14.19 5.48
CA ALA A 320 -4.04 -13.86 6.37
C ALA A 320 -2.71 -14.44 5.88
N LYS A 321 -2.72 -15.70 5.38
CA LYS A 321 -1.53 -16.32 4.77
C LYS A 321 -1.08 -15.57 3.52
N VAL A 322 -2.00 -15.26 2.61
CA VAL A 322 -1.70 -14.48 1.39
C VAL A 322 -1.07 -13.14 1.75
N MET A 323 -1.67 -12.39 2.67
CA MET A 323 -1.12 -11.09 3.07
C MET A 323 0.27 -11.21 3.70
N LYS A 324 0.52 -12.27 4.47
CA LYS A 324 1.85 -12.55 5.03
C LYS A 324 2.87 -12.90 3.94
N GLU A 325 2.50 -13.73 2.97
CA GLU A 325 3.34 -14.11 1.82
C GLU A 325 3.67 -12.90 0.94
N LEU A 326 2.74 -11.93 0.82
CA LEU A 326 2.97 -10.66 0.16
C LEU A 326 3.93 -9.71 0.94
N GLY A 327 4.37 -10.12 2.14
CA GLY A 327 5.30 -9.34 2.96
C GLY A 327 4.65 -8.30 3.86
N CYS A 328 3.32 -8.32 4.02
CA CYS A 328 2.65 -7.46 4.97
C CYS A 328 3.03 -7.82 6.40
N VAL A 329 3.20 -6.81 7.25
CA VAL A 329 3.35 -6.98 8.70
C VAL A 329 2.01 -6.81 9.43
N SER A 330 1.09 -6.09 8.82
CA SER A 330 -0.29 -5.97 9.30
C SER A 330 -1.26 -6.00 8.14
N ALA A 331 -2.39 -6.67 8.33
CA ALA A 331 -3.48 -6.73 7.34
C ALA A 331 -4.83 -6.86 7.99
N MET A 332 -5.84 -6.26 7.39
CA MET A 332 -7.23 -6.36 7.81
C MET A 332 -8.15 -6.67 6.63
N SER A 333 -9.25 -7.35 6.93
CA SER A 333 -10.33 -7.59 5.97
C SER A 333 -11.38 -6.50 6.07
N PHE A 334 -12.06 -6.28 4.96
CA PHE A 334 -13.35 -5.59 4.89
C PHE A 334 -14.49 -6.61 4.81
N GLU A 335 -15.71 -6.15 4.55
CA GLU A 335 -16.83 -7.06 4.33
C GLU A 335 -16.56 -8.03 3.17
N GLY A 336 -17.10 -9.22 3.27
CA GLY A 336 -17.00 -10.25 2.26
C GLY A 336 -18.29 -10.44 1.46
N SER A 337 -18.40 -11.59 0.78
CA SER A 337 -19.57 -11.99 -0.02
C SER A 337 -19.81 -11.06 -1.22
N SER A 338 -20.94 -10.38 -1.32
CA SER A 338 -21.30 -9.49 -2.44
C SER A 338 -20.69 -8.08 -2.35
N SER A 339 -20.00 -7.75 -1.25
CA SER A 339 -19.48 -6.40 -1.00
C SER A 339 -18.14 -6.10 -1.68
N PRO A 340 -17.16 -7.03 -1.76
CA PRO A 340 -15.84 -6.75 -2.31
C PRO A 340 -15.87 -6.36 -3.78
N ASN A 341 -15.20 -5.27 -4.11
CA ASN A 341 -15.02 -4.81 -5.47
C ASN A 341 -13.77 -3.93 -5.58
N MET A 342 -13.13 -3.93 -6.74
CA MET A 342 -11.96 -3.09 -7.01
C MET A 342 -12.03 -2.50 -8.42
N ARG A 343 -11.82 -1.19 -8.54
CA ARG A 343 -11.64 -0.50 -9.83
C ARG A 343 -10.28 0.15 -9.88
N ILE A 344 -9.68 0.13 -11.04
CA ILE A 344 -8.34 0.65 -11.25
C ILE A 344 -8.33 1.56 -12.47
N ASN A 345 -7.89 2.81 -12.27
CA ASN A 345 -7.67 3.82 -13.30
C ASN A 345 -8.88 3.99 -14.24
N LYS A 346 -10.08 4.02 -13.68
CA LYS A 346 -11.36 4.17 -14.41
C LYS A 346 -11.73 2.99 -15.33
N HIS A 347 -10.94 1.94 -15.35
CA HIS A 347 -11.33 0.71 -16.04
C HIS A 347 -12.48 0.03 -15.30
N GLU A 348 -13.29 -0.69 -16.07
CA GLU A 348 -14.40 -1.46 -15.52
C GLU A 348 -13.94 -2.37 -14.39
N THR A 349 -14.85 -2.66 -13.51
CA THR A 349 -14.65 -3.45 -12.31
C THR A 349 -13.76 -4.66 -12.55
N VAL A 350 -12.61 -4.63 -11.91
CA VAL A 350 -11.62 -5.71 -11.98
C VAL A 350 -12.21 -7.01 -11.44
N LEU A 351 -13.02 -6.86 -10.40
CA LEU A 351 -13.75 -7.95 -9.81
C LEU A 351 -15.16 -7.47 -9.45
N ASN A 352 -16.12 -8.01 -10.14
CA ASN A 352 -17.48 -7.97 -9.66
C ASN A 352 -17.69 -9.22 -8.79
N SER A 353 -17.79 -8.99 -7.49
CA SER A 353 -18.17 -10.05 -6.55
C SER A 353 -19.66 -10.40 -6.63
N LYS A 354 -20.28 -10.22 -7.82
CA LYS A 354 -21.60 -10.76 -8.04
C LYS A 354 -21.58 -12.19 -7.55
N VAL A 355 -22.30 -12.42 -6.50
CA VAL A 355 -22.61 -13.76 -6.04
C VAL A 355 -23.07 -14.53 -7.28
N ALA A 356 -22.67 -15.78 -7.40
CA ALA A 356 -23.08 -16.69 -8.48
C ALA A 356 -24.62 -16.74 -8.71
N SER A 357 -25.40 -16.10 -7.87
CA SER A 357 -26.87 -15.95 -7.92
C SER A 357 -27.37 -14.83 -8.83
N GLY A 358 -26.49 -14.01 -9.43
CA GLY A 358 -26.93 -12.89 -10.31
C GLY A 358 -27.41 -11.65 -9.58
N ASP A 359 -27.09 -11.50 -8.28
CA ASP A 359 -27.42 -10.32 -7.50
C ASP A 359 -26.75 -9.06 -8.07
N ALA A 360 -27.43 -7.93 -7.95
CA ALA A 360 -26.86 -6.64 -8.31
C ALA A 360 -25.63 -6.34 -7.46
N GLU A 361 -24.72 -5.52 -8.01
CA GLU A 361 -23.57 -5.01 -7.27
C GLU A 361 -24.05 -4.35 -5.96
N LYS A 362 -23.43 -4.75 -4.85
CA LYS A 362 -23.80 -4.20 -3.55
C LYS A 362 -23.29 -2.78 -3.40
N ALA A 363 -24.19 -1.86 -3.07
CA ALA A 363 -23.84 -0.49 -2.77
C ALA A 363 -23.22 -0.38 -1.36
N MET A 364 -22.20 0.46 -1.23
CA MET A 364 -21.38 0.62 -0.02
C MET A 364 -21.35 2.09 0.42
N GLN A 365 -21.02 2.34 1.68
CA GLN A 365 -20.96 3.71 2.23
C GLN A 365 -19.77 4.52 1.73
N CYS A 366 -18.66 3.86 1.47
CA CYS A 366 -17.44 4.50 0.96
C CYS A 366 -16.52 3.49 0.26
N ALA A 367 -15.55 4.04 -0.46
CA ALA A 367 -14.38 3.33 -0.97
C ALA A 367 -13.10 3.85 -0.31
N LEU A 368 -12.19 2.93 0.02
CA LEU A 368 -10.80 3.25 0.29
C LEU A 368 -10.11 3.45 -1.05
N VAL A 369 -9.41 4.57 -1.21
CA VAL A 369 -8.83 4.95 -2.51
C VAL A 369 -7.36 5.34 -2.39
N PHE A 370 -6.63 5.17 -3.52
CA PHE A 370 -5.19 5.45 -3.59
C PHE A 370 -4.81 6.13 -4.91
N LYS A 371 -3.82 7.03 -4.83
CA LYS A 371 -3.15 7.67 -5.97
C LYS A 371 -1.69 7.96 -5.68
#